data_ce58993f3dd143d73a4d7925f92e866e
#
_entry.id   ce58993f3dd143d73a4d7925f92e866e
#
_cell.length_a   1.000
_cell.length_b   1.000
_cell.length_c   1.000
_cell.angle_alpha   90.00
_cell.angle_beta   90.00
_cell.angle_gamma   90.00
#
_symmetry.space_group_name_H-M   'P 1'
#
loop_
_entity.id
_entity.type
_entity.pdbx_description
1 polymer ?
#
loop_
_entity_poly.entity_id
_entity_poly.type
_entity_poly.pdbx_seq_one_letter_code
_entity_poly.pdbx_strand_id
1 'polypeptide(L)'
;MAMTTYAVNPQTTKANVEAALGNLLKSSVVRLGELTIVVDAVHYLQAATILRDDPTCRFEQLMDLCGVDYSTYKDEAQNGLRYCVVSHLLSVSLNQRVRLKVFAPDDGFPVVASLTGLWGSVNWFEREAFDLFGIVFEGHADLRRILTDYGFIGHPFRKDFPISGHVEMRYDAEQKRVVYQPVTIEPREITPRVIREDNYGGRH
;
A
#
# COMPACT_ATOMS: atom_id res chain seq x y z
N MET A 1 -7.58 -35.44 16.80
CA MET A 1 -6.27 -34.77 16.84
C MET A 1 -6.50 -33.30 16.52
N ALA A 2 -6.37 -32.40 17.51
CA ALA A 2 -6.46 -30.98 17.27
C ALA A 2 -5.26 -30.57 16.42
N MET A 3 -5.49 -29.96 15.25
CA MET A 3 -4.43 -29.34 14.48
C MET A 3 -3.84 -28.24 15.35
N THR A 4 -2.59 -28.38 15.75
CA THR A 4 -1.83 -27.29 16.39
C THR A 4 -1.62 -26.22 15.31
N THR A 5 -2.42 -25.16 15.38
CA THR A 5 -2.20 -23.96 14.57
C THR A 5 -0.95 -23.27 15.09
N TYR A 6 0.13 -23.26 14.31
CA TYR A 6 1.38 -22.57 14.66
C TYR A 6 1.22 -21.04 14.69
N ALA A 7 0.18 -20.49 14.06
CA ALA A 7 -0.07 -19.06 14.04
C ALA A 7 -0.84 -18.61 15.30
N VAL A 8 -0.46 -17.46 15.84
CA VAL A 8 -1.18 -16.82 16.95
C VAL A 8 -2.59 -16.41 16.49
N ASN A 9 -3.56 -16.53 17.38
CA ASN A 9 -4.92 -16.08 17.09
C ASN A 9 -4.93 -14.58 16.80
N PRO A 10 -5.46 -14.12 15.67
CA PRO A 10 -5.51 -12.71 15.30
C PRO A 10 -6.16 -11.79 16.35
N GLN A 11 -7.09 -12.32 17.18
CA GLN A 11 -7.68 -11.56 18.27
C GLN A 11 -6.68 -11.30 19.42
N THR A 12 -5.78 -12.25 19.70
CA THR A 12 -4.71 -12.04 20.66
C THR A 12 -3.72 -10.99 20.14
N THR A 13 -3.32 -11.09 18.87
CA THR A 13 -2.48 -10.09 18.22
C THR A 13 -3.14 -8.71 18.27
N LYS A 14 -4.46 -8.64 18.02
CA LYS A 14 -5.22 -7.40 18.12
C LYS A 14 -5.13 -6.79 19.52
N ALA A 15 -5.40 -7.57 20.56
CA ALA A 15 -5.33 -7.10 21.95
C ALA A 15 -3.94 -6.56 22.32
N ASN A 16 -2.87 -7.26 21.90
CA ASN A 16 -1.48 -6.84 22.13
C ASN A 16 -1.19 -5.51 21.42
N VAL A 17 -1.56 -5.39 20.15
CA VAL A 17 -1.35 -4.18 19.35
C VAL A 17 -2.15 -3.00 19.92
N GLU A 18 -3.41 -3.21 20.33
CA GLU A 18 -4.23 -2.18 20.96
C GLU A 18 -3.63 -1.69 22.29
N ALA A 19 -3.10 -2.61 23.10
CA ALA A 19 -2.42 -2.26 24.33
C ALA A 19 -1.11 -1.48 24.10
N ALA A 20 -0.33 -1.88 23.09
CA ALA A 20 0.95 -1.25 22.77
C ALA A 20 0.78 0.15 22.16
N LEU A 21 -0.18 0.33 21.25
CA LEU A 21 -0.37 1.60 20.53
C LEU A 21 -1.27 2.59 21.28
N GLY A 22 -2.24 2.11 22.07
CA GLY A 22 -3.14 2.97 22.83
C GLY A 22 -3.85 4.00 21.95
N ASN A 23 -3.68 5.28 22.28
CA ASN A 23 -4.31 6.42 21.61
C ASN A 23 -3.72 6.75 20.22
N LEU A 24 -2.63 6.14 19.82
CA LEU A 24 -2.08 6.29 18.45
C LEU A 24 -2.90 5.50 17.41
N LEU A 25 -3.67 4.53 17.88
CA LEU A 25 -4.48 3.65 17.04
C LEU A 25 -5.81 4.32 16.70
N LYS A 26 -6.08 4.51 15.42
CA LYS A 26 -7.36 5.05 14.93
C LYS A 26 -8.43 3.98 14.81
N SER A 27 -8.07 2.81 14.30
CA SER A 27 -8.96 1.64 14.22
C SER A 27 -8.19 0.33 14.13
N SER A 28 -8.84 -0.76 14.57
CA SER A 28 -8.31 -2.12 14.46
C SER A 28 -9.45 -3.09 14.13
N VAL A 29 -9.28 -3.87 13.08
CA VAL A 29 -10.29 -4.82 12.58
C VAL A 29 -9.63 -6.14 12.24
N VAL A 30 -10.21 -7.24 12.77
CA VAL A 30 -9.89 -8.60 12.32
C VAL A 30 -10.94 -9.03 11.31
N ARG A 31 -10.50 -9.31 10.08
CA ARG A 31 -11.37 -9.80 9.01
C ARG A 31 -10.63 -10.89 8.22
N LEU A 32 -11.33 -12.00 7.92
CA LEU A 32 -10.76 -13.14 7.18
C LEU A 32 -9.49 -13.72 7.83
N GLY A 33 -9.39 -13.65 9.18
CA GLY A 33 -8.22 -14.14 9.89
C GLY A 33 -7.00 -13.20 9.89
N GLU A 34 -7.12 -11.98 9.36
CA GLU A 34 -6.05 -10.99 9.31
C GLU A 34 -6.38 -9.74 10.13
N LEU A 35 -5.41 -9.27 10.91
CA LEU A 35 -5.50 -8.01 11.63
C LEU A 35 -5.10 -6.84 10.72
N THR A 36 -6.00 -5.88 10.58
CA THR A 36 -5.71 -4.60 9.93
C THR A 36 -5.86 -3.48 10.96
N ILE A 37 -4.88 -2.60 11.02
CA ILE A 37 -4.86 -1.41 11.87
C ILE A 37 -4.70 -0.15 11.03
N VAL A 38 -5.26 0.95 11.48
CA VAL A 38 -5.12 2.27 10.87
C VAL A 38 -4.55 3.23 11.89
N VAL A 39 -3.57 4.01 11.49
CA VAL A 39 -2.99 5.11 12.28
C VAL A 39 -3.02 6.40 11.47
N ASP A 40 -3.00 7.55 12.15
CA ASP A 40 -2.88 8.82 11.47
C ASP A 40 -1.43 9.08 11.00
N ALA A 41 -1.26 9.82 9.91
CA ALA A 41 0.05 10.05 9.28
C ALA A 41 1.09 10.67 10.25
N VAL A 42 0.64 11.55 11.15
CA VAL A 42 1.52 12.19 12.16
C VAL A 42 2.09 11.20 13.17
N HIS A 43 1.44 10.05 13.36
CA HIS A 43 1.83 9.01 14.30
C HIS A 43 2.45 7.79 13.64
N TYR A 44 2.54 7.76 12.30
CA TYR A 44 2.93 6.57 11.53
C TYR A 44 4.30 6.02 11.93
N LEU A 45 5.33 6.88 11.97
CA LEU A 45 6.68 6.48 12.35
C LEU A 45 6.76 6.02 13.81
N GLN A 46 6.07 6.73 14.71
CA GLN A 46 6.03 6.37 16.13
C GLN A 46 5.33 5.02 16.34
N ALA A 47 4.19 4.81 15.72
CA ALA A 47 3.45 3.56 15.79
C ALA A 47 4.26 2.38 15.23
N ALA A 48 4.91 2.57 14.08
CA ALA A 48 5.79 1.58 13.49
C ALA A 48 6.98 1.21 14.40
N THR A 49 7.57 2.20 15.07
CA THR A 49 8.64 1.98 16.06
C THR A 49 8.16 1.12 17.24
N ILE A 50 7.00 1.46 17.80
CA ILE A 50 6.41 0.68 18.90
C ILE A 50 6.11 -0.75 18.45
N LEU A 51 5.51 -0.94 17.28
CA LEU A 51 5.20 -2.27 16.73
C LEU A 51 6.45 -3.13 16.55
N ARG A 52 7.60 -2.53 16.19
CA ARG A 52 8.87 -3.23 16.09
C ARG A 52 9.46 -3.60 17.45
N ASP A 53 9.44 -2.67 18.40
CA ASP A 53 10.23 -2.73 19.63
C ASP A 53 9.47 -3.30 20.83
N ASP A 54 8.13 -3.22 20.85
CA ASP A 54 7.32 -3.74 21.96
C ASP A 54 7.45 -5.27 22.08
N PRO A 55 7.74 -5.81 23.26
CA PRO A 55 7.96 -7.26 23.47
C PRO A 55 6.77 -8.14 23.11
N THR A 56 5.54 -7.63 23.14
CA THR A 56 4.33 -8.38 22.81
C THR A 56 3.97 -8.30 21.32
N CYS A 57 4.59 -7.37 20.57
CA CYS A 57 4.41 -7.15 19.14
C CYS A 57 5.57 -7.72 18.34
N ARG A 58 6.80 -7.21 18.57
CA ARG A 58 8.06 -7.65 17.95
C ARG A 58 7.96 -7.89 16.45
N PHE A 59 7.45 -6.93 15.70
CA PHE A 59 7.39 -7.03 14.24
C PHE A 59 8.78 -6.74 13.65
N GLU A 60 9.63 -7.75 13.66
CA GLU A 60 11.05 -7.67 13.25
C GLU A 60 11.21 -7.44 11.76
N GLN A 61 10.21 -7.81 10.96
CA GLN A 61 10.29 -7.76 9.50
C GLN A 61 9.14 -6.99 8.88
N LEU A 62 9.46 -6.05 8.02
CA LEU A 62 8.51 -5.52 7.04
C LEU A 62 8.60 -6.40 5.79
N MET A 63 7.51 -7.10 5.50
CA MET A 63 7.40 -8.04 4.38
C MET A 63 7.14 -7.33 3.07
N ASP A 64 6.28 -6.31 3.11
CA ASP A 64 5.81 -5.59 1.94
C ASP A 64 5.28 -4.21 2.34
N LEU A 65 5.40 -3.24 1.45
CA LEU A 65 4.77 -1.94 1.54
C LEU A 65 4.31 -1.52 0.15
N CYS A 66 3.03 -1.18 0.01
CA CYS A 66 2.48 -0.71 -1.26
C CYS A 66 1.61 0.53 -1.08
N GLY A 67 1.53 1.34 -2.15
CA GLY A 67 0.55 2.41 -2.28
C GLY A 67 -0.81 1.88 -2.72
N VAL A 68 -1.88 2.58 -2.36
CA VAL A 68 -3.25 2.31 -2.83
C VAL A 68 -3.95 3.62 -3.13
N ASP A 69 -4.59 3.71 -4.28
CA ASP A 69 -5.46 4.83 -4.67
C ASP A 69 -6.93 4.45 -4.43
N TYR A 70 -7.59 5.12 -3.50
CA TYR A 70 -8.98 4.89 -3.11
C TYR A 70 -9.98 5.77 -3.86
N SER A 71 -9.58 6.60 -4.84
CA SER A 71 -10.46 7.57 -5.51
C SER A 71 -11.74 6.97 -6.10
N THR A 72 -11.72 5.70 -6.50
CA THR A 72 -12.88 4.99 -7.06
C THR A 72 -13.48 3.95 -6.11
N TYR A 73 -12.96 3.85 -4.91
CA TYR A 73 -13.43 2.89 -3.91
C TYR A 73 -14.56 3.49 -3.08
N LYS A 74 -15.66 2.76 -2.94
CA LYS A 74 -16.90 3.24 -2.30
C LYS A 74 -16.98 2.97 -0.80
N ASP A 75 -15.90 2.50 -0.16
CA ASP A 75 -15.88 2.26 1.27
C ASP A 75 -15.66 3.58 2.02
N GLU A 76 -16.52 3.91 2.97
CA GLU A 76 -16.46 5.13 3.77
C GLU A 76 -15.32 5.12 4.81
N ALA A 77 -14.65 3.98 4.98
CA ALA A 77 -13.61 3.80 6.01
C ALA A 77 -12.40 4.73 5.90
N GLN A 78 -12.16 5.32 4.72
CA GLN A 78 -11.03 6.22 4.47
C GLN A 78 -11.32 7.70 4.75
N ASN A 79 -12.53 8.08 5.16
CA ASN A 79 -12.92 9.48 5.43
C ASN A 79 -12.65 10.44 4.24
N GLY A 80 -12.78 9.95 3.02
CA GLY A 80 -12.54 10.72 1.80
C GLY A 80 -11.07 10.88 1.39
N LEU A 81 -10.10 10.37 2.16
CA LEU A 81 -8.68 10.43 1.79
C LEU A 81 -8.38 9.44 0.66
N ARG A 82 -7.62 9.92 -0.32
CA ARG A 82 -7.36 9.19 -1.56
C ARG A 82 -6.21 8.19 -1.45
N TYR A 83 -5.06 8.63 -0.97
CA TYR A 83 -3.85 7.81 -0.99
C TYR A 83 -3.58 7.15 0.35
N CYS A 84 -3.33 5.85 0.31
CA CYS A 84 -3.00 5.05 1.48
C CYS A 84 -1.70 4.29 1.24
N VAL A 85 -0.85 4.23 2.25
CA VAL A 85 0.27 3.30 2.32
C VAL A 85 -0.16 2.12 3.20
N VAL A 86 0.06 0.92 2.68
CA VAL A 86 -0.26 -0.35 3.36
C VAL A 86 1.03 -1.11 3.58
N SER A 87 1.38 -1.32 4.85
CA SER A 87 2.58 -2.07 5.25
C SER A 87 2.18 -3.41 5.87
N HIS A 88 2.80 -4.49 5.43
CA HIS A 88 2.63 -5.83 5.98
C HIS A 88 3.82 -6.17 6.88
N LEU A 89 3.56 -6.32 8.16
CA LEU A 89 4.57 -6.59 9.17
C LEU A 89 4.47 -8.03 9.66
N LEU A 90 5.62 -8.65 9.90
CA LEU A 90 5.76 -10.01 10.42
C LEU A 90 6.61 -10.01 11.69
N SER A 91 6.09 -10.61 12.73
CA SER A 91 6.88 -11.07 13.85
C SER A 91 7.26 -12.53 13.62
N VAL A 92 8.54 -12.76 13.37
CA VAL A 92 9.09 -14.12 13.18
C VAL A 92 9.11 -14.85 14.51
N SER A 93 9.52 -14.16 15.58
CA SER A 93 9.65 -14.75 16.92
C SER A 93 8.30 -15.12 17.54
N LEU A 94 7.24 -14.36 17.29
CA LEU A 94 5.90 -14.59 17.84
C LEU A 94 4.93 -15.19 16.81
N ASN A 95 5.37 -15.41 15.57
CA ASN A 95 4.57 -15.94 14.46
C ASN A 95 3.22 -15.22 14.27
N GLN A 96 3.24 -13.91 14.27
CA GLN A 96 2.07 -13.05 14.09
C GLN A 96 2.27 -12.04 12.97
N ARG A 97 1.16 -11.60 12.36
CA ARG A 97 1.16 -10.65 11.25
C ARG A 97 0.19 -9.51 11.51
N VAL A 98 0.51 -8.33 11.00
CA VAL A 98 -0.39 -7.18 11.01
C VAL A 98 -0.28 -6.42 9.70
N ARG A 99 -1.41 -5.92 9.22
CA ARG A 99 -1.48 -4.93 8.14
C ARG A 99 -1.66 -3.56 8.77
N LEU A 100 -0.66 -2.70 8.59
CA LEU A 100 -0.66 -1.32 9.03
C LEU A 100 -1.03 -0.42 7.85
N LYS A 101 -2.08 0.40 8.02
CA LYS A 101 -2.52 1.38 7.03
C LYS A 101 -2.33 2.79 7.55
N VAL A 102 -1.85 3.67 6.67
CA VAL A 102 -1.78 5.11 6.90
C VAL A 102 -2.29 5.83 5.66
N PHE A 103 -3.16 6.81 5.86
CA PHE A 103 -3.66 7.66 4.77
C PHE A 103 -2.85 8.96 4.73
N ALA A 104 -2.42 9.36 3.53
CA ALA A 104 -1.79 10.65 3.33
C ALA A 104 -2.84 11.76 3.54
N PRO A 105 -2.51 12.84 4.27
CA PRO A 105 -3.48 13.86 4.64
C PRO A 105 -3.85 14.81 3.50
N ASP A 106 -3.05 14.86 2.43
CA ASP A 106 -3.24 15.74 1.28
C ASP A 106 -3.22 14.92 -0.03
N ASP A 107 -4.30 15.02 -0.80
CA ASP A 107 -4.42 14.35 -2.09
C ASP A 107 -3.62 15.05 -3.22
N GLY A 108 -3.37 16.34 -3.10
CA GLY A 108 -2.57 17.10 -4.06
C GLY A 108 -1.07 16.81 -3.95
N PHE A 109 -0.61 16.62 -2.71
CA PHE A 109 0.79 16.30 -2.40
C PHE A 109 0.84 15.26 -1.27
N PRO A 110 0.61 13.98 -1.56
CA PRO A 110 0.55 12.94 -0.54
C PRO A 110 1.92 12.68 0.06
N VAL A 111 2.07 12.95 1.36
CA VAL A 111 3.31 12.78 2.11
C VAL A 111 3.06 11.91 3.34
N VAL A 112 3.94 10.94 3.57
CA VAL A 112 4.01 10.14 4.80
C VAL A 112 5.46 9.99 5.25
N ALA A 113 5.69 9.72 6.53
CA ALA A 113 7.03 9.49 7.03
C ALA A 113 7.64 8.19 6.46
N SER A 114 8.93 8.19 6.14
CA SER A 114 9.67 7.01 5.73
C SER A 114 9.93 6.06 6.89
N LEU A 115 9.86 4.77 6.64
CA LEU A 115 10.21 3.71 7.59
C LEU A 115 11.60 3.11 7.34
N THR A 116 12.41 3.67 6.45
CA THR A 116 13.75 3.15 6.10
C THR A 116 14.70 3.07 7.30
N GLY A 117 14.51 3.92 8.31
CA GLY A 117 15.26 3.86 9.58
C GLY A 117 14.87 2.69 10.48
N LEU A 118 13.74 2.02 10.21
CA LEU A 118 13.25 0.88 11.00
C LEU A 118 13.56 -0.46 10.34
N TRP A 119 13.30 -0.58 9.04
CA TRP A 119 13.53 -1.81 8.26
C TRP A 119 14.23 -1.49 6.94
N GLY A 120 15.36 -2.12 6.69
CA GLY A 120 16.12 -1.89 5.46
C GLY A 120 15.41 -2.29 4.17
N SER A 121 14.46 -3.25 4.24
CA SER A 121 13.63 -3.69 3.10
C SER A 121 12.74 -2.59 2.54
N VAL A 122 12.36 -1.62 3.36
CA VAL A 122 11.42 -0.54 3.02
C VAL A 122 11.90 0.33 1.86
N ASN A 123 13.22 0.50 1.72
CA ASN A 123 13.81 1.43 0.74
C ASN A 123 13.23 1.26 -0.67
N TRP A 124 13.17 0.05 -1.18
CA TRP A 124 12.69 -0.20 -2.54
C TRP A 124 11.17 -0.14 -2.64
N PHE A 125 10.46 -0.60 -1.62
CA PHE A 125 9.00 -0.52 -1.58
C PHE A 125 8.50 0.93 -1.53
N GLU A 126 9.14 1.81 -0.77
CA GLU A 126 8.80 3.22 -0.74
C GLU A 126 9.08 3.90 -2.08
N ARG A 127 10.19 3.55 -2.73
CA ARG A 127 10.48 4.03 -4.10
C ARG A 127 9.45 3.55 -5.10
N GLU A 128 8.98 2.30 -5.01
CA GLU A 128 7.91 1.76 -5.84
C GLU A 128 6.59 2.53 -5.62
N ALA A 129 6.18 2.73 -4.37
CA ALA A 129 4.97 3.49 -4.04
C ALA A 129 5.07 4.97 -4.50
N PHE A 130 6.25 5.58 -4.39
CA PHE A 130 6.52 6.90 -4.95
C PHE A 130 6.40 6.90 -6.47
N ASP A 131 7.04 5.95 -7.14
CA ASP A 131 7.05 5.88 -8.60
C ASP A 131 5.64 5.67 -9.18
N LEU A 132 4.90 4.71 -8.64
CA LEU A 132 3.62 4.29 -9.20
C LEU A 132 2.42 5.15 -8.77
N PHE A 133 2.47 5.76 -7.57
CA PHE A 133 1.36 6.54 -7.00
C PHE A 133 1.70 8.00 -6.73
N GLY A 134 2.99 8.37 -6.68
CA GLY A 134 3.43 9.71 -6.35
C GLY A 134 3.33 10.04 -4.85
N ILE A 135 3.34 9.03 -3.99
CA ILE A 135 3.39 9.21 -2.54
C ILE A 135 4.83 9.54 -2.14
N VAL A 136 5.04 10.67 -1.48
CA VAL A 136 6.35 11.11 -1.02
C VAL A 136 6.62 10.55 0.37
N PHE A 137 7.82 9.99 0.58
CA PHE A 137 8.25 9.45 1.87
C PHE A 137 9.28 10.39 2.50
N GLU A 138 8.81 11.17 3.48
CA GLU A 138 9.67 12.12 4.18
C GLU A 138 10.74 11.41 5.01
N GLY A 139 12.00 11.81 4.82
CA GLY A 139 13.15 11.16 5.48
C GLY A 139 13.76 9.99 4.71
N HIS A 140 13.23 9.64 3.54
CA HIS A 140 13.87 8.65 2.66
C HIS A 140 15.15 9.23 2.05
N ALA A 141 16.28 8.53 2.19
CA ALA A 141 17.59 9.07 1.80
C ALA A 141 17.81 9.17 0.28
N ASP A 142 17.13 8.33 -0.52
CA ASP A 142 17.31 8.25 -1.98
C ASP A 142 15.95 7.95 -2.67
N LEU A 143 14.98 8.87 -2.53
CA LEU A 143 13.65 8.74 -3.11
C LEU A 143 13.68 9.10 -4.60
N ARG A 144 13.72 8.09 -5.44
CA ARG A 144 13.74 8.21 -6.91
C ARG A 144 12.94 7.07 -7.54
N ARG A 145 12.51 7.25 -8.79
CA ARG A 145 11.79 6.20 -9.54
C ARG A 145 12.60 4.90 -9.62
N ILE A 146 11.92 3.76 -9.72
CA ILE A 146 12.54 2.43 -9.74
C ILE A 146 12.01 1.54 -10.87
N LEU A 147 10.75 1.68 -11.25
CA LEU A 147 10.09 0.82 -12.25
C LEU A 147 9.82 1.52 -13.57
N THR A 148 9.48 2.81 -13.54
CA THR A 148 9.22 3.58 -14.77
C THR A 148 10.51 4.11 -15.40
N ASP A 149 10.45 4.39 -16.71
CA ASP A 149 11.58 4.96 -17.47
C ASP A 149 11.97 6.35 -16.95
N TYR A 150 13.23 6.76 -17.20
CA TYR A 150 13.77 8.05 -16.76
C TYR A 150 12.98 9.28 -17.23
N GLY A 151 12.33 9.21 -18.37
CA GLY A 151 11.50 10.29 -18.90
C GLY A 151 10.00 10.12 -18.66
N PHE A 152 9.58 9.14 -17.88
CA PHE A 152 8.17 8.83 -17.68
C PHE A 152 7.44 9.96 -16.92
N ILE A 153 6.31 10.41 -17.48
CA ILE A 153 5.51 11.50 -16.92
C ILE A 153 4.23 10.92 -16.30
N GLY A 154 4.01 11.23 -15.03
CA GLY A 154 2.84 10.77 -14.27
C GLY A 154 3.13 9.56 -13.37
N HIS A 155 2.06 8.97 -12.85
CA HIS A 155 2.09 7.85 -11.92
C HIS A 155 1.08 6.79 -12.39
N PRO A 156 1.55 5.66 -12.97
CA PRO A 156 0.71 4.79 -13.78
C PRO A 156 -0.31 3.97 -12.97
N PHE A 157 -0.20 3.87 -11.65
CA PHE A 157 -1.16 3.14 -10.82
C PHE A 157 -2.23 4.03 -10.18
N ARG A 158 -2.17 5.34 -10.42
CA ARG A 158 -3.29 6.23 -10.09
C ARG A 158 -4.51 5.86 -10.93
N LYS A 159 -5.70 5.87 -10.33
CA LYS A 159 -6.94 5.48 -11.01
C LYS A 159 -7.35 6.41 -12.15
N ASP A 160 -6.89 7.65 -12.12
CA ASP A 160 -7.07 8.65 -13.18
C ASP A 160 -6.01 8.60 -14.28
N PHE A 161 -4.97 7.74 -14.15
CA PHE A 161 -4.00 7.52 -15.20
C PHE A 161 -4.56 6.55 -16.26
N PRO A 162 -4.52 6.89 -17.58
CA PRO A 162 -5.06 6.02 -18.62
C PRO A 162 -4.30 4.70 -18.74
N ILE A 163 -5.01 3.58 -18.90
CA ILE A 163 -4.43 2.22 -19.00
C ILE A 163 -3.41 2.11 -20.13
N SER A 164 -3.69 2.75 -21.27
CA SER A 164 -2.77 2.76 -22.43
C SER A 164 -1.63 3.76 -22.29
N GLY A 165 -1.62 4.59 -21.23
CA GLY A 165 -0.66 5.67 -21.07
C GLY A 165 -0.91 6.85 -22.00
N HIS A 166 0.03 7.81 -22.02
CA HIS A 166 0.00 8.99 -22.89
C HIS A 166 0.97 8.85 -24.07
N VAL A 167 1.99 8.05 -23.91
CA VAL A 167 3.11 7.89 -24.82
C VAL A 167 3.42 6.41 -24.99
N GLU A 168 3.72 5.99 -26.20
CA GLU A 168 4.22 4.65 -26.51
C GLU A 168 5.62 4.71 -27.12
N MET A 169 6.38 3.62 -26.98
CA MET A 169 7.69 3.47 -27.59
C MET A 169 7.56 2.65 -28.86
N ARG A 170 8.17 3.12 -29.96
CA ARG A 170 8.24 2.42 -31.23
C ARG A 170 9.66 2.40 -31.74
N TYR A 171 10.08 1.28 -32.33
CA TYR A 171 11.34 1.23 -33.05
C TYR A 171 11.19 1.91 -34.41
N ASP A 172 12.03 2.93 -34.67
CA ASP A 172 12.14 3.59 -35.95
C ASP A 172 13.28 2.95 -36.76
N ALA A 173 12.94 2.28 -37.87
CA ALA A 173 13.88 1.55 -38.68
C ALA A 173 14.82 2.49 -39.48
N GLU A 174 14.38 3.70 -39.81
CA GLU A 174 15.16 4.70 -40.56
C GLU A 174 16.20 5.33 -39.64
N GLN A 175 15.77 5.74 -38.43
CA GLN A 175 16.66 6.31 -37.42
C GLN A 175 17.46 5.25 -36.65
N LYS A 176 17.09 3.96 -36.78
CA LYS A 176 17.70 2.80 -36.10
C LYS A 176 17.72 2.96 -34.57
N ARG A 177 16.66 3.55 -34.01
CA ARG A 177 16.49 3.77 -32.56
C ARG A 177 15.03 3.67 -32.13
N VAL A 178 14.84 3.55 -30.82
CA VAL A 178 13.51 3.67 -30.20
C VAL A 178 13.16 5.16 -30.11
N VAL A 179 11.94 5.50 -30.54
CA VAL A 179 11.38 6.85 -30.46
C VAL A 179 10.09 6.81 -29.63
N TYR A 180 9.82 7.91 -28.95
CA TYR A 180 8.56 8.12 -28.25
C TYR A 180 7.56 8.83 -29.16
N GLN A 181 6.32 8.35 -29.16
CA GLN A 181 5.21 8.96 -29.90
C GLN A 181 3.95 8.98 -29.04
N PRO A 182 2.97 9.84 -29.35
CA PRO A 182 1.65 9.76 -28.70
C PRO A 182 1.06 8.36 -28.88
N VAL A 183 0.39 7.87 -27.82
CA VAL A 183 -0.23 6.54 -27.83
C VAL A 183 -1.28 6.43 -28.94
N THR A 184 -1.23 5.35 -29.72
CA THR A 184 -2.19 5.04 -30.79
C THR A 184 -3.11 3.87 -30.43
N ILE A 185 -2.92 3.27 -29.24
CA ILE A 185 -3.70 2.13 -28.76
C ILE A 185 -5.09 2.60 -28.36
N GLU A 186 -6.12 2.13 -29.05
CA GLU A 186 -7.50 2.35 -28.63
C GLU A 186 -7.89 1.41 -27.49
N PRO A 187 -8.42 1.94 -26.36
CA PRO A 187 -8.93 1.11 -25.28
C PRO A 187 -10.05 0.19 -25.79
N ARG A 188 -9.91 -1.13 -25.55
CA ARG A 188 -10.96 -2.09 -25.89
C ARG A 188 -11.74 -2.47 -24.64
N GLU A 189 -13.01 -2.17 -24.58
CA GLU A 189 -13.95 -2.85 -23.68
C GLU A 189 -14.33 -4.20 -24.30
N ILE A 190 -13.74 -5.29 -23.79
CA ILE A 190 -13.97 -6.63 -24.33
C ILE A 190 -15.30 -7.21 -23.83
N THR A 191 -15.77 -6.80 -22.66
CA THR A 191 -17.03 -7.24 -22.07
C THR A 191 -17.69 -6.13 -21.28
N PRO A 192 -18.97 -5.83 -21.51
CA PRO A 192 -19.72 -4.93 -20.64
C PRO A 192 -19.72 -5.51 -19.23
N ARG A 193 -19.25 -4.73 -18.25
CA ARG A 193 -19.29 -5.12 -16.84
C ARG A 193 -20.76 -5.13 -16.40
N VAL A 194 -21.33 -6.31 -16.31
CA VAL A 194 -22.64 -6.48 -15.67
C VAL A 194 -22.39 -6.32 -14.16
N ILE A 195 -22.84 -5.18 -13.60
CA ILE A 195 -22.95 -5.00 -12.16
C ILE A 195 -24.05 -5.95 -11.71
N ARG A 196 -23.70 -7.06 -11.08
CA ARG A 196 -24.69 -7.95 -10.45
C ARG A 196 -25.20 -7.26 -9.20
N GLU A 197 -26.52 -7.22 -9.09
CA GLU A 197 -27.21 -6.61 -7.96
C GLU A 197 -26.88 -7.30 -6.62
N ASP A 198 -27.17 -6.62 -5.53
CA ASP A 198 -27.01 -7.06 -4.16
C ASP A 198 -27.52 -8.50 -3.98
N ASN A 199 -26.70 -9.37 -3.46
CA ASN A 199 -26.91 -10.81 -3.16
C ASN A 199 -26.17 -11.82 -4.04
N TYR A 200 -25.37 -11.41 -5.02
CA TYR A 200 -24.48 -12.36 -5.68
C TYR A 200 -23.35 -12.77 -4.74
N GLY A 201 -23.44 -14.01 -4.27
CA GLY A 201 -22.50 -14.57 -3.28
C GLY A 201 -22.89 -14.29 -1.83
N GLY A 202 -24.08 -13.76 -1.57
CA GLY A 202 -24.68 -13.72 -0.23
C GLY A 202 -24.85 -15.14 0.30
N ARG A 203 -24.13 -15.44 1.38
CA ARG A 203 -24.35 -16.71 2.09
C ARG A 203 -25.66 -16.58 2.87
N HIS A 204 -26.54 -17.52 2.64
CA HIS A 204 -27.66 -17.83 3.56
C HIS A 204 -27.12 -18.40 4.86
#